data_681ef37e5d271d5d4accfd7c111cdefc
#
_entry.id   681ef37e5d271d5d4accfd7c111cdefc
#
_cell.length_a   1.000
_cell.length_b   1.000
_cell.length_c   1.000
_cell.angle_alpha   90.00
_cell.angle_beta   90.00
_cell.angle_gamma   90.00
#
_symmetry.space_group_name_H-M   'P 1'
#
loop_
_entity.id
_entity.type
_entity.pdbx_description
1 polymer ?
#
loop_
_entity_poly.entity_id
_entity_poly.type
_entity_poly.pdbx_seq_one_letter_code
_entity_poly.pdbx_strand_id
1 'polypeptide(L)'
;LQIRELIDTAPVPGGEELRLFRRGDEYIIAIGGNELMSSRMSGSEEALAVMSCERLASTANAHLLIGGYGMGFTLRAALAALGPDAEVTVAELVPAIIGWARGPMATLAAGCLDDPRVDLVIGDVAAVIAEGRGRYDAILLDVDNGPDGLTRAANDGLYSPAGLAAAKAALRPRGTLAIWSAAPDARFARRLAGAGFRVEEVGVRARAGGKGARHIIWFAHRG
;
A
#
# COMPACT_ATOMS: atom_id res chain seq x y z
N LEU A 1 -22.23 3.61 -23.77
CA LEU A 1 -21.61 2.68 -22.78
C LEU A 1 -20.21 2.38 -23.27
N GLN A 2 -19.15 2.80 -22.52
CA GLN A 2 -17.78 2.40 -22.83
C GLN A 2 -17.61 0.93 -22.51
N ILE A 3 -17.12 0.16 -23.46
CA ILE A 3 -16.88 -1.28 -23.31
C ILE A 3 -15.68 -1.46 -22.37
N ARG A 4 -15.77 -2.40 -21.46
CA ARG A 4 -14.66 -2.86 -20.62
C ARG A 4 -13.84 -3.87 -21.42
N GLU A 5 -12.63 -3.51 -21.77
CA GLU A 5 -11.68 -4.32 -22.55
C GLU A 5 -10.72 -5.03 -21.59
N LEU A 6 -10.57 -6.34 -21.73
CA LEU A 6 -9.53 -7.10 -21.03
C LEU A 6 -8.18 -6.83 -21.73
N ILE A 7 -7.22 -6.30 -20.97
CA ILE A 7 -5.88 -6.00 -21.45
C ILE A 7 -4.93 -7.15 -21.21
N ASP A 8 -4.96 -7.73 -19.98
CA ASP A 8 -4.04 -8.81 -19.60
C ASP A 8 -4.56 -9.57 -18.37
N THR A 9 -3.98 -10.73 -18.13
CA THR A 9 -4.23 -11.57 -16.96
C THR A 9 -2.93 -12.03 -16.32
N ALA A 10 -2.90 -12.21 -15.00
CA ALA A 10 -1.71 -12.63 -14.27
C ALA A 10 -2.04 -13.56 -13.10
N PRO A 11 -1.30 -14.67 -12.92
CA PRO A 11 -1.46 -15.52 -11.76
C PRO A 11 -0.99 -14.81 -10.48
N VAL A 12 -1.75 -14.96 -9.40
CA VAL A 12 -1.30 -14.58 -8.06
C VAL A 12 -0.78 -15.81 -7.34
N PRO A 13 0.41 -15.77 -6.74
CA PRO A 13 0.92 -16.91 -5.99
C PRO A 13 -0.07 -17.39 -4.92
N GLY A 14 -0.58 -18.64 -5.04
CA GLY A 14 -1.54 -19.22 -4.10
C GLY A 14 -2.94 -18.61 -4.11
N GLY A 15 -3.31 -17.81 -5.12
CA GLY A 15 -4.60 -17.14 -5.24
C GLY A 15 -5.25 -17.29 -6.62
N GLU A 16 -6.33 -16.55 -6.82
CA GLU A 16 -7.01 -16.42 -8.11
C GLU A 16 -6.22 -15.51 -9.05
N GLU A 17 -6.57 -15.56 -10.35
CA GLU A 17 -5.96 -14.73 -11.39
C GLU A 17 -6.37 -13.26 -11.28
N LEU A 18 -5.39 -12.36 -11.35
CA LEU A 18 -5.63 -10.93 -11.56
C LEU A 18 -5.94 -10.64 -13.02
N ARG A 19 -6.81 -9.69 -13.25
CA ARG A 19 -7.20 -9.22 -14.58
C ARG A 19 -7.09 -7.70 -14.66
N LEU A 20 -6.35 -7.23 -15.64
CA LEU A 20 -6.29 -5.80 -15.97
C LEU A 20 -7.30 -5.49 -17.06
N PHE A 21 -8.18 -4.54 -16.80
CA PHE A 21 -9.13 -4.02 -17.77
C PHE A 21 -8.90 -2.55 -18.04
N ARG A 22 -9.33 -2.10 -19.23
CA ARG A 22 -9.45 -0.69 -19.60
C ARG A 22 -10.89 -0.36 -19.96
N ARG A 23 -11.35 0.80 -19.54
CA ARG A 23 -12.65 1.39 -19.89
C ARG A 23 -12.46 2.87 -20.21
N GLY A 24 -12.25 3.20 -21.50
CA GLY A 24 -11.79 4.53 -21.89
C GLY A 24 -10.41 4.83 -21.31
N ASP A 25 -10.31 5.89 -20.50
CA ASP A 25 -9.06 6.28 -19.82
C ASP A 25 -8.90 5.63 -18.42
N GLU A 26 -9.87 4.82 -18.02
CA GLU A 26 -9.85 4.16 -16.71
C GLU A 26 -9.24 2.77 -16.81
N TYR A 27 -8.31 2.47 -15.91
CA TYR A 27 -7.80 1.13 -15.65
C TYR A 27 -8.45 0.53 -14.42
N ILE A 28 -8.71 -0.77 -14.46
CA ILE A 28 -9.35 -1.53 -13.39
C ILE A 28 -8.58 -2.83 -13.22
N ILE A 29 -8.13 -3.11 -11.99
CA ILE A 29 -7.58 -4.42 -11.61
C ILE A 29 -8.66 -5.16 -10.83
N ALA A 30 -8.93 -6.40 -11.24
CA ALA A 30 -9.93 -7.25 -10.63
C ALA A 30 -9.38 -8.65 -10.34
N ILE A 31 -9.97 -9.34 -9.34
CA ILE A 31 -9.71 -10.74 -9.02
C ILE A 31 -11.05 -11.47 -8.97
N GLY A 32 -11.14 -12.63 -9.64
CA GLY A 32 -12.44 -13.28 -9.81
C GLY A 32 -13.45 -12.33 -10.46
N GLY A 33 -14.59 -12.14 -9.78
CA GLY A 33 -15.63 -11.17 -10.19
C GLY A 33 -15.53 -9.81 -9.52
N ASN A 34 -14.57 -9.59 -8.61
CA ASN A 34 -14.47 -8.43 -7.76
C ASN A 34 -13.45 -7.41 -8.28
N GLU A 35 -13.84 -6.13 -8.32
CA GLU A 35 -12.92 -5.02 -8.57
C GLU A 35 -12.09 -4.78 -7.31
N LEU A 36 -10.75 -4.88 -7.42
CA LEU A 36 -9.83 -4.58 -6.33
C LEU A 36 -9.49 -3.09 -6.31
N MET A 37 -9.19 -2.51 -7.47
CA MET A 37 -8.84 -1.11 -7.59
C MET A 37 -9.20 -0.53 -8.95
N SER A 38 -9.42 0.79 -8.98
CA SER A 38 -9.68 1.56 -10.18
C SER A 38 -8.86 2.83 -10.19
N SER A 39 -8.34 3.20 -11.35
CA SER A 39 -7.55 4.43 -11.51
C SER A 39 -8.31 5.73 -11.20
N ARG A 40 -9.62 5.64 -10.98
CA ARG A 40 -10.46 6.77 -10.56
C ARG A 40 -10.56 6.92 -9.03
N MET A 41 -10.01 5.99 -8.27
CA MET A 41 -10.14 5.94 -6.81
C MET A 41 -8.76 5.98 -6.14
N SER A 42 -7.96 6.99 -6.45
CA SER A 42 -6.60 7.17 -5.92
C SER A 42 -6.53 7.94 -4.59
N GLY A 43 -7.63 8.58 -4.19
CA GLY A 43 -7.57 9.57 -3.11
C GLY A 43 -7.19 9.01 -1.74
N SER A 44 -7.58 7.78 -1.43
CA SER A 44 -7.23 7.14 -0.15
C SER A 44 -5.80 6.62 -0.11
N GLU A 45 -5.28 6.13 -1.23
CA GLU A 45 -3.88 5.70 -1.37
C GLU A 45 -2.93 6.91 -1.34
N GLU A 46 -3.30 7.99 -2.01
CA GLU A 46 -2.57 9.26 -1.91
C GLU A 46 -2.58 9.80 -0.48
N ALA A 47 -3.73 9.74 0.21
CA ALA A 47 -3.83 10.15 1.61
C ALA A 47 -2.97 9.28 2.53
N LEU A 48 -2.90 7.96 2.30
CA LEU A 48 -2.02 7.06 3.05
C LEU A 48 -0.57 7.56 3.00
N ALA A 49 -0.07 7.90 1.82
CA ALA A 49 1.29 8.38 1.65
C ALA A 49 1.51 9.78 2.27
N VAL A 50 0.69 10.76 1.90
CA VAL A 50 0.84 12.16 2.35
C VAL A 50 0.76 12.24 3.88
N MET A 51 -0.26 11.63 4.47
CA MET A 51 -0.45 11.66 5.93
C MET A 51 0.63 10.89 6.69
N SER A 52 1.22 9.85 6.07
CA SER A 52 2.38 9.15 6.64
C SER A 52 3.61 10.06 6.63
N CYS A 53 3.86 10.75 5.52
CA CYS A 53 5.00 11.69 5.41
C CYS A 53 4.86 12.88 6.38
N GLU A 54 3.66 13.40 6.62
CA GLU A 54 3.39 14.45 7.61
C GLU A 54 3.72 14.03 9.05
N ARG A 55 3.74 12.72 9.33
CA ARG A 55 4.05 12.14 10.66
C ARG A 55 5.52 11.78 10.84
N LEU A 56 6.35 11.94 9.80
CA LEU A 56 7.78 11.72 9.90
C LEU A 56 8.45 12.84 10.70
N ALA A 57 9.51 12.51 11.43
CA ALA A 57 10.34 13.51 12.10
C ALA A 57 11.11 14.37 11.09
N SER A 58 11.44 13.81 9.94
CA SER A 58 12.08 14.47 8.80
C SER A 58 11.74 13.72 7.51
N THR A 59 11.50 14.46 6.43
CA THR A 59 11.31 13.88 5.09
C THR A 59 12.60 13.82 4.28
N ALA A 60 13.67 14.46 4.74
CA ALA A 60 14.91 14.63 3.97
C ALA A 60 15.61 13.30 3.67
N ASN A 61 15.80 12.47 4.69
CA ASN A 61 16.50 11.15 4.62
C ASN A 61 15.63 10.05 5.21
N ALA A 62 14.32 10.17 5.04
CA ALA A 62 13.39 9.17 5.52
C ALA A 62 13.54 7.87 4.73
N HIS A 63 13.42 6.74 5.41
CA HIS A 63 13.38 5.43 4.79
C HIS A 63 11.99 4.83 4.95
N LEU A 64 11.27 4.70 3.85
CA LEU A 64 9.92 4.15 3.81
C LEU A 64 9.91 2.74 3.22
N LEU A 65 8.99 1.90 3.72
CA LEU A 65 8.57 0.66 3.07
C LEU A 65 7.12 0.82 2.63
N ILE A 66 6.84 0.55 1.36
CA ILE A 66 5.49 0.46 0.81
C ILE A 66 5.23 -0.99 0.44
N GLY A 67 4.24 -1.62 1.07
CA GLY A 67 3.73 -2.94 0.74
C GLY A 67 2.56 -2.83 -0.22
N GLY A 68 2.73 -3.41 -1.42
CA GLY A 68 1.81 -3.27 -2.55
C GLY A 68 2.13 -2.05 -3.41
N TYR A 69 2.37 -2.29 -4.70
CA TYR A 69 2.52 -1.21 -5.69
C TYR A 69 1.17 -0.77 -6.26
N GLY A 70 0.30 -1.75 -6.57
CA GLY A 70 -1.01 -1.53 -7.17
C GLY A 70 -0.94 -0.72 -8.46
N MET A 71 -1.50 0.48 -8.46
CA MET A 71 -1.42 1.44 -9.57
C MET A 71 -0.40 2.57 -9.36
N GLY A 72 0.41 2.49 -8.28
CA GLY A 72 1.50 3.41 -7.98
C GLY A 72 1.09 4.72 -7.32
N PHE A 73 -0.15 4.88 -6.88
CA PHE A 73 -0.63 6.14 -6.29
C PHE A 73 0.06 6.44 -4.96
N THR A 74 0.19 5.45 -4.07
CA THR A 74 0.89 5.57 -2.79
C THR A 74 2.36 5.94 -3.02
N LEU A 75 3.06 5.27 -3.94
CA LEU A 75 4.46 5.56 -4.25
C LEU A 75 4.64 6.98 -4.81
N ARG A 76 3.83 7.38 -5.80
CA ARG A 76 3.91 8.71 -6.40
C ARG A 76 3.69 9.82 -5.38
N ALA A 77 2.68 9.66 -4.53
CA ALA A 77 2.37 10.63 -3.48
C ALA A 77 3.49 10.71 -2.43
N ALA A 78 4.08 9.57 -2.05
CA ALA A 78 5.23 9.53 -1.14
C ALA A 78 6.45 10.25 -1.74
N LEU A 79 6.81 9.94 -3.00
CA LEU A 79 7.94 10.59 -3.68
C LEU A 79 7.78 12.10 -3.83
N ALA A 80 6.54 12.58 -4.00
CA ALA A 80 6.25 14.02 -4.07
C ALA A 80 6.39 14.73 -2.72
N ALA A 81 6.24 14.03 -1.60
CA ALA A 81 6.32 14.58 -0.24
C ALA A 81 7.71 14.41 0.39
N LEU A 82 8.54 13.52 -0.13
CA LEU A 82 9.85 13.19 0.41
C LEU A 82 10.97 14.03 -0.20
N GLY A 83 12.04 14.24 0.58
CA GLY A 83 13.26 14.89 0.11
C GLY A 83 14.09 14.03 -0.85
N PRO A 84 15.13 14.64 -1.47
CA PRO A 84 15.93 13.96 -2.51
C PRO A 84 16.79 12.79 -1.98
N ASP A 85 17.14 12.81 -0.69
CA ASP A 85 17.98 11.79 -0.06
C ASP A 85 17.15 10.72 0.68
N ALA A 86 15.82 10.72 0.48
CA ALA A 86 14.96 9.69 1.04
C ALA A 86 15.12 8.37 0.26
N GLU A 87 14.82 7.26 0.94
CA GLU A 87 14.80 5.91 0.33
C GLU A 87 13.39 5.34 0.44
N VAL A 88 12.89 4.73 -0.63
CA VAL A 88 11.57 4.09 -0.66
C VAL A 88 11.72 2.67 -1.17
N THR A 89 11.63 1.69 -0.28
CA THR A 89 11.51 0.29 -0.67
C THR A 89 10.05 0.00 -1.02
N VAL A 90 9.80 -0.57 -2.20
CA VAL A 90 8.46 -1.03 -2.63
C VAL A 90 8.49 -2.54 -2.75
N ALA A 91 7.66 -3.23 -1.99
CA ALA A 91 7.49 -4.68 -2.09
C ALA A 91 6.20 -4.99 -2.86
N GLU A 92 6.33 -5.64 -4.02
CA GLU A 92 5.19 -6.08 -4.84
C GLU A 92 5.26 -7.59 -5.06
N LEU A 93 4.18 -8.27 -4.71
CA LEU A 93 4.12 -9.73 -4.76
C LEU A 93 3.93 -10.26 -6.17
N VAL A 94 3.20 -9.53 -7.02
CA VAL A 94 2.79 -9.97 -8.37
C VAL A 94 3.63 -9.25 -9.43
N PRO A 95 4.63 -9.91 -10.05
CA PRO A 95 5.52 -9.26 -11.02
C PRO A 95 4.79 -8.60 -12.19
N ALA A 96 3.63 -9.16 -12.59
CA ALA A 96 2.83 -8.63 -13.68
C ALA A 96 2.31 -7.21 -13.41
N ILE A 97 2.03 -6.85 -12.15
CA ILE A 97 1.63 -5.48 -11.78
C ILE A 97 2.71 -4.48 -12.19
N ILE A 98 3.98 -4.82 -11.98
CA ILE A 98 5.11 -3.98 -12.40
C ILE A 98 5.23 -3.94 -13.94
N GLY A 99 4.97 -5.08 -14.60
CA GLY A 99 4.88 -5.13 -16.07
C GLY A 99 3.77 -4.22 -16.60
N TRP A 100 2.61 -4.22 -15.98
CA TRP A 100 1.49 -3.34 -16.33
C TRP A 100 1.81 -1.86 -16.09
N ALA A 101 2.48 -1.56 -14.99
CA ALA A 101 2.91 -0.20 -14.67
C ALA A 101 3.91 0.37 -15.68
N ARG A 102 4.81 -0.46 -16.21
CA ARG A 102 5.77 -0.08 -17.25
C ARG A 102 5.22 -0.15 -18.68
N GLY A 103 4.09 -0.84 -18.85
CA GLY A 103 3.40 -1.05 -20.13
C GLY A 103 2.09 -0.26 -20.23
N PRO A 104 0.92 -0.95 -20.22
CA PRO A 104 -0.36 -0.32 -20.47
C PRO A 104 -0.71 0.81 -19.50
N MET A 105 -0.23 0.76 -18.24
CA MET A 105 -0.47 1.78 -17.22
C MET A 105 0.69 2.79 -17.06
N ALA A 106 1.62 2.86 -18.00
CA ALA A 106 2.82 3.72 -17.89
C ALA A 106 2.47 5.20 -17.64
N THR A 107 1.38 5.69 -18.21
CA THR A 107 0.89 7.06 -17.98
C THR A 107 0.46 7.27 -16.52
N LEU A 108 -0.14 6.28 -15.88
CA LEU A 108 -0.51 6.33 -14.45
C LEU A 108 0.73 6.27 -13.57
N ALA A 109 1.66 5.39 -13.88
CA ALA A 109 2.91 5.21 -13.14
C ALA A 109 3.79 6.47 -13.20
N ALA A 110 3.70 7.26 -14.29
CA ALA A 110 4.42 8.51 -14.49
C ALA A 110 5.94 8.40 -14.19
N GLY A 111 6.55 7.23 -14.45
CA GLY A 111 7.97 6.98 -14.23
C GLY A 111 8.40 6.80 -12.77
N CYS A 112 7.48 6.71 -11.81
CA CYS A 112 7.83 6.64 -10.39
C CYS A 112 8.68 5.42 -10.01
N LEU A 113 8.61 4.32 -10.77
CA LEU A 113 9.45 3.13 -10.55
C LEU A 113 10.92 3.33 -10.96
N ASP A 114 11.20 4.35 -11.74
CA ASP A 114 12.56 4.67 -12.22
C ASP A 114 13.17 5.84 -11.43
N ASP A 115 12.48 6.33 -10.40
CA ASP A 115 13.03 7.34 -9.48
C ASP A 115 14.21 6.74 -8.70
N PRO A 116 15.37 7.42 -8.64
CA PRO A 116 16.59 6.88 -8.01
C PRO A 116 16.44 6.60 -6.51
N ARG A 117 15.41 7.12 -5.85
CA ARG A 117 15.08 6.84 -4.45
C ARG A 117 14.36 5.51 -4.24
N VAL A 118 13.90 4.86 -5.32
CA VAL A 118 13.06 3.66 -5.26
C VAL A 118 13.90 2.38 -5.38
N ASP A 119 13.74 1.50 -4.40
CA ASP A 119 14.23 0.12 -4.41
C ASP A 119 13.04 -0.83 -4.54
N LEU A 120 12.91 -1.49 -5.70
CA LEU A 120 11.80 -2.40 -5.99
C LEU A 120 12.17 -3.83 -5.65
N VAL A 121 11.41 -4.42 -4.72
CA VAL A 121 11.51 -5.83 -4.32
C VAL A 121 10.29 -6.60 -4.85
N ILE A 122 10.52 -7.59 -5.72
CA ILE A 122 9.48 -8.53 -6.13
C ILE A 122 9.40 -9.64 -5.08
N GLY A 123 8.36 -9.58 -4.24
CA GLY A 123 8.19 -10.54 -3.15
C GLY A 123 7.16 -10.12 -2.12
N ASP A 124 7.03 -10.96 -1.10
CA ASP A 124 6.10 -10.75 0.01
C ASP A 124 6.64 -9.66 0.95
N VAL A 125 5.84 -8.63 1.20
CA VAL A 125 6.18 -7.55 2.14
C VAL A 125 6.45 -8.06 3.55
N ALA A 126 5.82 -9.15 3.96
CA ALA A 126 6.05 -9.75 5.28
C ALA A 126 7.52 -10.24 5.42
N ALA A 127 8.11 -10.79 4.36
CA ALA A 127 9.52 -11.17 4.34
C ALA A 127 10.43 -9.94 4.44
N VAL A 128 10.15 -8.90 3.66
CA VAL A 128 10.90 -7.62 3.70
C VAL A 128 10.85 -6.98 5.09
N ILE A 129 9.68 -7.01 5.75
CA ILE A 129 9.51 -6.52 7.13
C ILE A 129 10.35 -7.35 8.11
N ALA A 130 10.35 -8.67 7.99
CA ALA A 130 11.08 -9.56 8.90
C ALA A 130 12.60 -9.34 8.88
N GLU A 131 13.14 -8.95 7.73
CA GLU A 131 14.57 -8.66 7.54
C GLU A 131 14.96 -7.22 7.93
N GLY A 132 13.99 -6.33 8.02
CA GLY A 132 14.20 -4.88 8.08
C GLY A 132 14.39 -4.27 9.47
N ARG A 133 14.98 -4.95 10.46
CA ARG A 133 15.07 -4.47 11.86
C ARG A 133 15.60 -3.03 12.01
N GLY A 134 14.77 -2.14 12.59
CA GLY A 134 15.12 -0.75 12.86
C GLY A 134 15.48 0.05 11.61
N ARG A 135 14.94 -0.34 10.46
CA ARG A 135 15.30 0.23 9.16
C ARG A 135 14.39 1.37 8.73
N TYR A 136 13.09 1.28 9.00
CA TYR A 136 12.09 2.15 8.40
C TYR A 136 11.58 3.24 9.34
N ASP A 137 11.44 4.46 8.84
CA ASP A 137 10.75 5.55 9.53
C ASP A 137 9.23 5.41 9.40
N ALA A 138 8.77 4.87 8.27
CA ALA A 138 7.37 4.47 8.09
C ALA A 138 7.26 3.19 7.25
N ILE A 139 6.25 2.37 7.58
CA ILE A 139 5.81 1.22 6.80
C ILE A 139 4.36 1.47 6.40
N LEU A 140 4.09 1.54 5.10
CA LEU A 140 2.77 1.77 4.52
C LEU A 140 2.26 0.46 3.92
N LEU A 141 1.17 -0.06 4.44
CA LEU A 141 0.56 -1.29 3.94
C LEU A 141 -0.72 -0.96 3.17
N ASP A 142 -0.64 -1.13 1.87
CA ASP A 142 -1.71 -0.97 0.89
C ASP A 142 -1.90 -2.31 0.16
N VAL A 143 -2.10 -3.37 0.94
CA VAL A 143 -2.23 -4.74 0.47
C VAL A 143 -3.65 -5.24 0.73
N ASP A 144 -4.30 -5.77 -0.29
CA ASP A 144 -5.70 -6.21 -0.27
C ASP A 144 -6.68 -5.12 0.21
N ASN A 145 -7.86 -5.53 0.70
CA ASN A 145 -8.87 -4.62 1.24
C ASN A 145 -8.70 -4.36 2.75
N GLY A 146 -7.50 -4.55 3.30
CA GLY A 146 -7.19 -4.40 4.72
C GLY A 146 -7.20 -5.72 5.49
N PRO A 147 -7.20 -5.66 6.85
CA PRO A 147 -7.03 -6.84 7.70
C PRO A 147 -8.08 -7.94 7.57
N ASP A 148 -9.28 -7.60 7.09
CA ASP A 148 -10.36 -8.54 6.78
C ASP A 148 -10.48 -8.80 5.25
N GLY A 149 -9.43 -8.50 4.49
CA GLY A 149 -9.40 -8.65 3.03
C GLY A 149 -9.69 -10.08 2.56
N LEU A 150 -10.49 -10.19 1.51
CA LEU A 150 -11.03 -11.44 0.98
C LEU A 150 -10.02 -12.30 0.22
N THR A 151 -8.78 -11.83 0.04
CA THR A 151 -7.97 -12.34 -1.05
C THR A 151 -6.88 -13.32 -0.65
N ARG A 152 -6.40 -13.36 0.62
CA ARG A 152 -5.31 -14.30 0.99
C ARG A 152 -5.18 -14.61 2.48
N ALA A 153 -5.20 -15.90 2.83
CA ALA A 153 -4.76 -16.40 4.14
C ALA A 153 -3.31 -16.01 4.50
N ALA A 154 -2.45 -15.68 3.51
CA ALA A 154 -1.09 -15.20 3.74
C ALA A 154 -1.04 -13.81 4.41
N ASN A 155 -2.02 -12.94 4.15
CA ASN A 155 -2.08 -11.63 4.80
C ASN A 155 -2.56 -11.71 6.26
N ASP A 156 -3.21 -12.81 6.66
CA ASP A 156 -3.52 -13.08 8.06
C ASP A 156 -2.25 -13.13 8.90
N GLY A 157 -1.12 -13.61 8.36
CA GLY A 157 0.19 -13.61 8.98
C GLY A 157 0.73 -12.20 9.23
N LEU A 158 0.58 -11.30 8.25
CA LEU A 158 1.05 -9.91 8.32
C LEU A 158 0.36 -9.14 9.46
N TYR A 159 -0.93 -9.35 9.63
CA TYR A 159 -1.76 -8.70 10.66
C TYR A 159 -1.91 -9.50 11.95
N SER A 160 -1.24 -10.64 12.07
CA SER A 160 -1.17 -11.45 13.29
C SER A 160 -0.36 -10.73 14.38
N PRO A 161 -0.46 -11.14 15.66
CA PRO A 161 0.43 -10.62 16.71
C PRO A 161 1.92 -10.74 16.37
N ALA A 162 2.33 -11.82 15.70
CA ALA A 162 3.72 -12.02 15.26
C ALA A 162 4.11 -11.07 14.14
N GLY A 163 3.26 -10.89 13.13
CA GLY A 163 3.47 -9.94 12.04
C GLY A 163 3.56 -8.49 12.52
N LEU A 164 2.65 -8.09 13.42
CA LEU A 164 2.67 -6.76 14.04
C LEU A 164 3.92 -6.54 14.90
N ALA A 165 4.39 -7.57 15.62
CA ALA A 165 5.65 -7.50 16.36
C ALA A 165 6.85 -7.36 15.42
N ALA A 166 6.87 -8.06 14.28
CA ALA A 166 7.88 -7.92 13.25
C ALA A 166 7.88 -6.51 12.63
N ALA A 167 6.70 -5.99 12.27
CA ALA A 167 6.55 -4.63 11.76
C ALA A 167 7.06 -3.59 12.78
N LYS A 168 6.73 -3.77 14.07
CA LYS A 168 7.23 -2.92 15.13
C LYS A 168 8.75 -2.98 15.27
N ALA A 169 9.35 -4.18 15.12
CA ALA A 169 10.81 -4.34 15.17
C ALA A 169 11.50 -3.73 13.95
N ALA A 170 10.85 -3.73 12.78
CA ALA A 170 11.36 -3.15 11.55
C ALA A 170 11.36 -1.61 11.55
N LEU A 171 10.44 -0.99 12.28
CA LEU A 171 10.39 0.46 12.45
C LEU A 171 11.56 0.98 13.30
N ARG A 172 12.03 2.16 12.99
CA ARG A 172 12.89 2.97 13.87
C ARG A 172 12.11 3.43 15.11
N PRO A 173 12.78 3.84 16.22
CA PRO A 173 12.10 4.52 17.33
C PRO A 173 11.26 5.70 16.82
N ARG A 174 10.04 5.83 17.28
CA ARG A 174 9.04 6.81 16.84
C ARG A 174 8.56 6.63 15.40
N GLY A 175 8.93 5.53 14.73
CA GLY A 175 8.42 5.19 13.39
C GLY A 175 6.94 4.83 13.41
N THR A 176 6.31 4.83 12.24
CA THR A 176 4.87 4.65 12.07
C THR A 176 4.56 3.50 11.12
N LEU A 177 3.71 2.57 11.55
CA LEU A 177 3.05 1.62 10.67
C LEU A 177 1.70 2.22 10.26
N ALA A 178 1.52 2.48 8.97
CA ALA A 178 0.27 2.97 8.38
C ALA A 178 -0.40 1.86 7.59
N ILE A 179 -1.68 1.59 7.87
CA ILE A 179 -2.43 0.49 7.25
C ILE A 179 -3.71 1.05 6.65
N TRP A 180 -3.87 0.88 5.33
CA TRP A 180 -5.10 1.19 4.64
C TRP A 180 -6.13 0.07 4.77
N SER A 181 -7.41 0.43 4.84
CA SER A 181 -8.54 -0.52 4.84
C SER A 181 -9.78 0.08 4.20
N ALA A 182 -10.54 -0.76 3.49
CA ALA A 182 -11.82 -0.40 2.90
C ALA A 182 -12.90 -0.09 3.94
N ALA A 183 -12.78 -0.61 5.18
CA ALA A 183 -13.76 -0.46 6.24
C ALA A 183 -13.11 -0.35 7.64
N PRO A 184 -13.81 0.23 8.62
CA PRO A 184 -13.35 0.24 10.00
C PRO A 184 -13.41 -1.17 10.62
N ASP A 185 -12.41 -1.50 11.44
CA ASP A 185 -12.36 -2.72 12.24
C ASP A 185 -11.85 -2.42 13.66
N ALA A 186 -12.77 -2.37 14.61
CA ALA A 186 -12.47 -2.13 16.02
C ALA A 186 -11.68 -3.28 16.68
N ARG A 187 -11.75 -4.52 16.15
CA ARG A 187 -10.95 -5.66 16.65
C ARG A 187 -9.51 -5.48 16.22
N PHE A 188 -9.29 -5.06 14.98
CA PHE A 188 -7.97 -4.80 14.48
C PHE A 188 -7.30 -3.61 15.18
N ALA A 189 -8.03 -2.50 15.40
CA ALA A 189 -7.52 -1.37 16.18
C ALA A 189 -7.07 -1.80 17.61
N ARG A 190 -7.83 -2.67 18.29
CA ARG A 190 -7.43 -3.26 19.57
C ARG A 190 -6.20 -4.17 19.45
N ARG A 191 -6.07 -4.92 18.35
CA ARG A 191 -4.90 -5.78 18.09
C ARG A 191 -3.63 -4.95 17.94
N LEU A 192 -3.69 -3.83 17.21
CA LEU A 192 -2.59 -2.87 17.08
C LEU A 192 -2.18 -2.31 18.45
N ALA A 193 -3.15 -1.87 19.25
CA ALA A 193 -2.88 -1.38 20.60
C ALA A 193 -2.28 -2.48 21.51
N GLY A 194 -2.80 -3.71 21.42
CA GLY A 194 -2.27 -4.88 22.13
C GLY A 194 -0.83 -5.26 21.73
N ALA A 195 -0.42 -4.96 20.49
CA ALA A 195 0.96 -5.09 20.03
C ALA A 195 1.88 -3.95 20.55
N GLY A 196 1.33 -3.03 21.34
CA GLY A 196 2.06 -1.95 22.01
C GLY A 196 2.31 -0.74 21.10
N PHE A 197 1.46 -0.51 20.11
CA PHE A 197 1.42 0.73 19.35
C PHE A 197 0.47 1.75 19.98
N ARG A 198 0.77 3.04 19.81
CA ARG A 198 -0.22 4.11 19.99
C ARG A 198 -0.97 4.27 18.67
N VAL A 199 -2.27 4.03 18.67
CA VAL A 199 -3.10 3.93 17.46
C VAL A 199 -3.92 5.20 17.26
N GLU A 200 -3.90 5.73 16.04
CA GLU A 200 -4.77 6.77 15.53
C GLU A 200 -5.56 6.19 14.35
N GLU A 201 -6.87 6.36 14.32
CA GLU A 201 -7.74 5.96 13.21
C GLU A 201 -8.25 7.20 12.47
N VAL A 202 -8.01 7.25 11.16
CA VAL A 202 -8.39 8.38 10.31
C VAL A 202 -9.27 7.92 9.17
N GLY A 203 -10.45 8.54 9.02
CA GLY A 203 -11.33 8.31 7.89
C GLY A 203 -10.94 9.19 6.70
N VAL A 204 -10.73 8.56 5.54
CA VAL A 204 -10.39 9.22 4.28
C VAL A 204 -11.41 8.91 3.19
N ARG A 205 -11.37 9.61 2.06
CA ARG A 205 -12.26 9.37 0.93
C ARG A 205 -11.52 8.72 -0.23
N ALA A 206 -12.17 7.78 -0.90
CA ALA A 206 -11.63 7.02 -2.03
C ALA A 206 -11.25 7.88 -3.24
N ARG A 207 -11.90 9.05 -3.41
CA ARG A 207 -11.64 9.98 -4.52
C ARG A 207 -11.07 11.29 -4.02
N ALA A 208 -10.22 11.88 -4.83
CA ALA A 208 -9.75 13.24 -4.63
C ALA A 208 -10.94 14.24 -4.46
N GLY A 209 -10.73 15.30 -3.68
CA GLY A 209 -11.79 16.28 -3.40
C GLY A 209 -12.87 15.79 -2.43
N GLY A 210 -12.62 14.75 -1.63
CA GLY A 210 -13.49 14.31 -0.55
C GLY A 210 -14.74 13.54 -0.99
N LYS A 211 -14.70 12.89 -2.17
CA LYS A 211 -15.82 12.12 -2.74
C LYS A 211 -15.55 10.60 -2.67
N GLY A 212 -16.58 9.81 -2.93
CA GLY A 212 -16.51 8.35 -2.98
C GLY A 212 -16.71 7.68 -1.62
N ALA A 213 -16.41 6.39 -1.54
CA ALA A 213 -16.50 5.59 -0.33
C ALA A 213 -15.60 6.17 0.77
N ARG A 214 -15.96 5.89 2.02
CA ARG A 214 -15.09 6.21 3.17
C ARG A 214 -14.22 5.00 3.46
N HIS A 215 -12.91 5.21 3.45
CA HIS A 215 -11.90 4.26 3.84
C HIS A 215 -11.26 4.67 5.17
N ILE A 216 -10.52 3.78 5.77
CA ILE A 216 -9.84 3.98 7.04
C ILE A 216 -8.33 3.83 6.84
N ILE A 217 -7.57 4.67 7.52
CA ILE A 217 -6.13 4.50 7.70
C ILE A 217 -5.87 4.43 9.20
N TRP A 218 -5.22 3.36 9.66
CA TRP A 218 -4.67 3.30 11.00
C TRP A 218 -3.21 3.70 10.98
N PHE A 219 -2.87 4.70 11.78
CA PHE A 219 -1.49 5.06 12.08
C PHE A 219 -1.11 4.48 13.43
N ALA A 220 -0.24 3.49 13.44
CA ALA A 220 0.23 2.78 14.60
C ALA A 220 1.67 3.24 14.90
N HIS A 221 1.84 4.10 15.90
CA HIS A 221 3.12 4.71 16.24
C HIS A 221 3.89 3.84 17.21
N ARG A 222 5.17 3.59 16.88
CA ARG A 222 6.14 2.96 17.79
C ARG A 222 6.63 4.00 18.80
N GLY A 223 6.48 3.70 20.10
CA GLY A 223 7.08 4.49 21.18
C GLY A 223 8.61 4.40 21.21
#